data_94e3cc3f4412d90386dc5a8cf6306884
#
_entry.id   94e3cc3f4412d90386dc5a8cf6306884
#
_cell.length_a   1.000
_cell.length_b   1.000
_cell.length_c   1.000
_cell.angle_alpha   90.00
_cell.angle_beta   90.00
_cell.angle_gamma   90.00
#
_symmetry.space_group_name_H-M   'P 1'
#
loop_
_entity.id
_entity.type
_entity.pdbx_description
1 polymer ?
#
loop_
_entity_poly.entity_id
_entity_poly.type
_entity_poly.pdbx_seq_one_letter_code
_entity_poly.pdbx_strand_id
1 'polypeptide(L)'
;MKQLFKLTGCLALAGLFASCQSAQQEANYQIIPMPQEIVTAQGSPFILKSSVKILYPEGNEKMQRNAKFLADYLKTATGKDFAIEAGTEGKNAIVLALGTENENPESYQMKVTGDGITITGPTEAGVFYGIQSLRKSLPVAVGADIAMPAVEINDAPRFGYRGAHFDTSRHFFTVDEIKTYIDMQALHNMNRLHWHITDDQGWRMEIKKYPK
;
A
#
# COMPACT_ATOMS: atom_id res chain seq x y z
N MET A 1 8.43 -1.36 -70.79
CA MET A 1 8.39 -2.29 -69.66
C MET A 1 9.57 -2.07 -68.69
N LYS A 2 9.81 -0.87 -68.16
CA LYS A 2 10.91 -0.58 -67.21
C LYS A 2 10.59 0.47 -66.18
N GLN A 3 9.35 0.64 -65.78
CA GLN A 3 8.95 1.61 -64.73
C GLN A 3 7.99 1.07 -63.63
N LEU A 4 7.83 -0.25 -63.53
CA LEU A 4 6.88 -0.83 -62.54
C LEU A 4 7.55 -1.47 -61.31
N PHE A 5 8.86 -1.29 -61.12
CA PHE A 5 9.63 -1.99 -60.03
C PHE A 5 10.18 -1.06 -58.95
N LYS A 6 9.77 0.23 -58.89
CA LYS A 6 10.30 1.17 -57.90
C LYS A 6 9.29 1.64 -56.84
N LEU A 7 8.04 1.15 -56.82
CA LEU A 7 7.03 1.55 -55.85
C LEU A 7 6.73 0.53 -54.75
N THR A 8 7.31 -0.65 -54.82
CA THR A 8 7.02 -1.71 -53.84
C THR A 8 8.02 -1.75 -52.67
N GLY A 9 9.06 -0.90 -52.67
CA GLY A 9 10.09 -0.88 -51.62
C GLY A 9 9.83 0.03 -50.42
N CYS A 10 8.89 0.96 -50.52
CA CYS A 10 8.63 1.96 -49.42
C CYS A 10 7.49 1.61 -48.47
N LEU A 11 6.67 0.60 -48.75
CA LEU A 11 5.57 0.22 -47.84
C LEU A 11 5.95 -0.83 -46.80
N ALA A 12 7.13 -1.43 -46.85
CA ALA A 12 7.55 -2.48 -45.90
C ALA A 12 8.30 -1.96 -44.69
N LEU A 13 8.65 -0.66 -44.60
CA LEU A 13 9.36 -0.08 -43.43
C LEU A 13 8.47 0.71 -42.45
N ALA A 14 7.20 0.88 -42.75
CA ALA A 14 6.27 1.61 -41.86
C ALA A 14 5.59 0.74 -40.80
N GLY A 15 5.85 -0.55 -40.76
CA GLY A 15 5.17 -1.51 -39.89
C GLY A 15 5.91 -1.92 -38.60
N LEU A 16 7.10 -1.37 -38.29
CA LEU A 16 7.94 -1.83 -37.18
C LEU A 16 8.01 -0.88 -36.00
N PHE A 17 7.24 0.19 -35.97
CA PHE A 17 6.97 0.93 -34.75
C PHE A 17 5.68 0.44 -34.08
N ALA A 18 5.51 -0.87 -33.92
CA ALA A 18 4.66 -1.39 -32.89
C ALA A 18 5.29 -0.96 -31.55
N SER A 19 4.88 0.23 -31.10
CA SER A 19 5.16 0.74 -29.76
C SER A 19 4.92 -0.41 -28.78
N CYS A 20 5.95 -0.86 -28.10
CA CYS A 20 5.80 -1.51 -26.79
C CYS A 20 5.22 -0.48 -25.84
N GLN A 21 3.92 -0.19 -25.94
CA GLN A 21 3.17 0.37 -24.84
C GLN A 21 3.23 -0.71 -23.77
N SER A 22 4.12 -0.52 -22.79
CA SER A 22 4.03 -1.28 -21.54
C SER A 22 2.58 -1.15 -21.07
N ALA A 23 1.88 -2.29 -21.00
CA ALA A 23 0.48 -2.29 -20.56
C ALA A 23 0.41 -1.53 -19.25
N GLN A 24 -0.33 -0.43 -19.21
CA GLN A 24 -0.51 0.37 -18.02
C GLN A 24 -1.13 -0.55 -16.97
N GLN A 25 -0.45 -0.71 -15.85
CA GLN A 25 -0.93 -1.54 -14.75
C GLN A 25 -2.02 -0.78 -14.01
N GLU A 26 -3.06 -1.49 -13.58
CA GLU A 26 -4.20 -0.90 -12.92
C GLU A 26 -4.40 -1.50 -11.53
N ALA A 27 -4.74 -0.66 -10.56
CA ALA A 27 -5.06 -1.08 -9.21
C ALA A 27 -6.40 -1.82 -9.15
N ASN A 28 -6.48 -2.84 -8.29
CA ASN A 28 -7.70 -3.60 -8.05
C ASN A 28 -8.12 -3.49 -6.58
N TYR A 29 -9.29 -2.91 -6.33
CA TYR A 29 -9.82 -2.70 -4.99
C TYR A 29 -10.58 -3.89 -4.42
N GLN A 30 -10.68 -5.02 -5.13
CA GLN A 30 -11.19 -6.28 -4.58
C GLN A 30 -10.10 -6.98 -3.76
N ILE A 31 -9.91 -6.50 -2.54
CA ILE A 31 -8.84 -6.89 -1.63
C ILE A 31 -9.35 -7.75 -0.48
N ILE A 32 -8.45 -8.43 0.25
CA ILE A 32 -8.77 -9.23 1.43
C ILE A 32 -8.00 -8.70 2.65
N PRO A 33 -8.67 -8.38 3.76
CA PRO A 33 -10.12 -8.35 3.96
C PRO A 33 -10.81 -7.38 3.03
N MET A 34 -12.05 -7.71 2.62
CA MET A 34 -12.83 -6.81 1.76
C MET A 34 -13.35 -5.64 2.60
N PRO A 35 -13.16 -4.39 2.16
CA PRO A 35 -13.77 -3.23 2.81
C PRO A 35 -15.29 -3.32 2.86
N GLN A 36 -15.89 -2.70 3.87
CA GLN A 36 -17.34 -2.70 4.05
C GLN A 36 -18.09 -2.05 2.88
N GLU A 37 -17.51 -0.99 2.32
CA GLU A 37 -18.10 -0.26 1.21
C GLU A 37 -17.03 0.15 0.20
N ILE A 38 -17.30 -0.13 -1.07
CA ILE A 38 -16.48 0.29 -2.22
C ILE A 38 -17.42 0.90 -3.25
N VAL A 39 -17.31 2.20 -3.49
CA VAL A 39 -18.12 2.93 -4.45
C VAL A 39 -17.24 3.42 -5.59
N THR A 40 -17.47 2.88 -6.78
CA THR A 40 -16.80 3.39 -7.99
C THR A 40 -17.22 4.83 -8.26
N ALA A 41 -16.26 5.73 -8.39
CA ALA A 41 -16.49 7.13 -8.69
C ALA A 41 -16.29 7.41 -10.18
N GLN A 42 -16.97 8.45 -10.67
CA GLN A 42 -16.73 8.96 -12.02
C GLN A 42 -15.49 9.84 -12.03
N GLY A 43 -14.65 9.73 -13.05
CA GLY A 43 -13.47 10.58 -13.21
C GLY A 43 -12.30 9.86 -13.85
N SER A 44 -11.25 10.63 -14.15
CA SER A 44 -10.00 10.07 -14.64
C SER A 44 -9.27 9.32 -13.51
N PRO A 45 -8.57 8.24 -13.84
CA PRO A 45 -7.73 7.56 -12.84
C PRO A 45 -6.60 8.48 -12.37
N PHE A 46 -6.18 8.33 -11.11
CA PHE A 46 -4.94 8.91 -10.64
C PHE A 46 -3.76 8.08 -11.14
N ILE A 47 -2.72 8.73 -11.64
CA ILE A 47 -1.52 8.02 -12.08
C ILE A 47 -0.46 8.08 -11.01
N LEU A 48 -0.20 6.94 -10.39
CA LEU A 48 0.85 6.79 -9.38
C LEU A 48 2.22 6.68 -10.06
N LYS A 49 2.99 7.76 -9.98
CA LYS A 49 4.32 7.91 -10.57
C LYS A 49 5.28 8.54 -9.56
N SER A 50 6.58 8.52 -9.83
CA SER A 50 7.61 9.00 -8.90
C SER A 50 7.50 10.47 -8.47
N SER A 51 6.77 11.30 -9.22
CA SER A 51 6.53 12.71 -8.84
C SER A 51 5.41 12.90 -7.81
N VAL A 52 4.70 11.84 -7.44
CA VAL A 52 3.66 11.87 -6.40
C VAL A 52 4.32 12.01 -5.04
N LYS A 53 3.79 12.91 -4.21
CA LYS A 53 4.26 13.12 -2.84
C LYS A 53 3.32 12.46 -1.83
N ILE A 54 3.86 12.09 -0.68
CA ILE A 54 3.09 11.62 0.47
C ILE A 54 3.07 12.75 1.49
N LEU A 55 1.88 13.24 1.81
CA LEU A 55 1.68 14.34 2.74
C LEU A 55 1.10 13.82 4.05
N TYR A 56 1.58 14.36 5.17
CA TYR A 56 1.10 14.02 6.52
C TYR A 56 1.01 15.28 7.41
N PRO A 57 0.15 15.32 8.44
CA PRO A 57 0.01 16.46 9.34
C PRO A 57 1.31 16.78 10.08
N GLU A 58 1.77 18.03 10.00
CA GLU A 58 2.97 18.50 10.70
C GLU A 58 2.89 18.23 12.22
N GLY A 59 4.02 17.89 12.82
CA GLY A 59 4.11 17.61 14.26
C GLY A 59 3.55 16.27 14.73
N ASN A 60 2.93 15.47 13.86
CA ASN A 60 2.43 14.15 14.22
C ASN A 60 3.43 13.04 13.82
N GLU A 61 4.23 12.58 14.80
CA GLU A 61 5.25 11.54 14.59
C GLU A 61 4.66 10.18 14.15
N LYS A 62 3.46 9.83 14.60
CA LYS A 62 2.79 8.58 14.20
C LYS A 62 2.35 8.64 12.74
N MET A 63 1.81 9.79 12.31
CA MET A 63 1.45 10.01 10.90
C MET A 63 2.69 10.06 10.01
N GLN A 64 3.79 10.65 10.49
CA GLN A 64 5.08 10.59 9.77
C GLN A 64 5.55 9.15 9.60
N ARG A 65 5.39 8.31 10.62
CA ARG A 65 5.71 6.87 10.54
C ARG A 65 4.82 6.16 9.53
N ASN A 66 3.52 6.46 9.53
CA ASN A 66 2.58 5.94 8.54
C ASN A 66 2.97 6.33 7.11
N ALA A 67 3.40 7.57 6.90
CA ALA A 67 3.91 8.03 5.60
C ALA A 67 5.18 7.27 5.16
N LYS A 68 6.08 6.95 6.08
CA LYS A 68 7.27 6.12 5.81
C LYS A 68 6.88 4.70 5.40
N PHE A 69 5.98 4.05 6.14
CA PHE A 69 5.46 2.72 5.76
C PHE A 69 4.85 2.74 4.36
N LEU A 70 4.04 3.76 4.06
CA LEU A 70 3.45 3.89 2.73
C LEU A 70 4.52 4.04 1.66
N ALA A 71 5.53 4.90 1.86
CA ALA A 71 6.62 5.08 0.91
C ALA A 71 7.37 3.76 0.65
N ASP A 72 7.66 2.98 1.69
CA ASP A 72 8.34 1.68 1.59
C ASP A 72 7.48 0.66 0.81
N TYR A 73 6.17 0.62 1.06
CA TYR A 73 5.25 -0.26 0.32
C TYR A 73 5.15 0.14 -1.16
N LEU A 74 5.05 1.44 -1.45
CA LEU A 74 5.03 1.94 -2.81
C LEU A 74 6.35 1.66 -3.53
N LYS A 75 7.49 1.83 -2.86
CA LYS A 75 8.80 1.49 -3.40
C LYS A 75 8.91 0.00 -3.73
N THR A 76 8.42 -0.86 -2.85
CA THR A 76 8.39 -2.32 -3.09
C THR A 76 7.54 -2.67 -4.30
N ALA A 77 6.37 -2.05 -4.45
CA ALA A 77 5.46 -2.33 -5.56
C ALA A 77 5.93 -1.75 -6.89
N THR A 78 6.52 -0.54 -6.89
CA THR A 78 6.81 0.21 -8.12
C THR A 78 8.30 0.28 -8.47
N GLY A 79 9.20 0.02 -7.51
CA GLY A 79 10.64 0.25 -7.64
C GLY A 79 11.03 1.75 -7.58
N LYS A 80 10.09 2.66 -7.27
CA LYS A 80 10.29 4.11 -7.28
C LYS A 80 10.30 4.68 -5.86
N ASP A 81 11.08 5.73 -5.64
CA ASP A 81 11.06 6.49 -4.39
C ASP A 81 9.97 7.57 -4.42
N PHE A 82 9.36 7.82 -3.26
CA PHE A 82 8.30 8.81 -3.06
C PHE A 82 8.71 9.80 -1.98
N ALA A 83 8.62 11.09 -2.29
CA ALA A 83 8.92 12.14 -1.32
C ALA A 83 7.85 12.19 -0.23
N ILE A 84 8.30 12.38 1.03
CA ILE A 84 7.44 12.52 2.21
C ILE A 84 7.60 13.95 2.71
N GLU A 85 6.51 14.69 2.82
CA GLU A 85 6.50 16.09 3.25
C GLU A 85 5.39 16.35 4.28
N ALA A 86 5.59 17.30 5.16
CA ALA A 86 4.52 17.78 6.01
C ALA A 86 3.54 18.63 5.19
N GLY A 87 2.24 18.38 5.37
CA GLY A 87 1.17 19.08 4.66
C GLY A 87 -0.15 18.34 4.79
N THR A 88 -1.24 19.05 4.60
CA THR A 88 -2.62 18.50 4.75
C THR A 88 -3.42 18.57 3.46
N GLU A 89 -2.90 19.22 2.42
CA GLU A 89 -3.55 19.39 1.12
C GLU A 89 -2.53 19.39 -0.01
N GLY A 90 -2.89 18.88 -1.17
CA GLY A 90 -2.02 18.91 -2.35
C GLY A 90 -2.60 18.16 -3.54
N LYS A 91 -2.31 18.66 -4.75
CA LYS A 91 -2.54 17.91 -5.98
C LYS A 91 -1.34 17.02 -6.28
N ASN A 92 -1.55 15.96 -7.05
CA ASN A 92 -0.53 14.95 -7.35
C ASN A 92 0.13 14.39 -6.08
N ALA A 93 -0.71 14.09 -5.08
CA ALA A 93 -0.26 13.67 -3.77
C ALA A 93 -1.14 12.54 -3.20
N ILE A 94 -0.57 11.80 -2.25
CA ILE A 94 -1.29 10.93 -1.33
C ILE A 94 -1.32 11.65 0.02
N VAL A 95 -2.48 12.08 0.45
CA VAL A 95 -2.67 12.85 1.68
C VAL A 95 -3.15 11.92 2.79
N LEU A 96 -2.41 11.87 3.88
CA LEU A 96 -2.78 11.17 5.11
C LEU A 96 -3.37 12.20 6.07
N ALA A 97 -4.62 12.02 6.50
CA ALA A 97 -5.33 12.99 7.33
C ALA A 97 -6.01 12.33 8.55
N LEU A 98 -6.23 13.13 9.58
CA LEU A 98 -7.10 12.80 10.70
C LEU A 98 -8.38 13.65 10.61
N GLY A 99 -9.54 13.13 11.02
CA GLY A 99 -10.75 13.97 11.08
C GLY A 99 -12.05 13.33 10.59
N THR A 100 -12.16 12.01 10.52
CA THR A 100 -13.47 11.38 10.33
C THR A 100 -14.22 11.27 11.64
N GLU A 101 -15.53 11.60 11.62
CA GLU A 101 -16.44 11.36 12.74
C GLU A 101 -16.94 9.91 12.67
N ASN A 102 -16.16 8.98 13.18
CA ASN A 102 -16.57 7.58 13.31
C ASN A 102 -16.24 7.09 14.72
N GLU A 103 -17.18 6.41 15.36
CA GLU A 103 -17.00 5.86 16.72
C GLU A 103 -15.92 4.74 16.75
N ASN A 104 -15.69 4.06 15.63
CA ASN A 104 -14.64 3.05 15.54
C ASN A 104 -13.27 3.71 15.27
N PRO A 105 -12.33 3.71 16.24
CA PRO A 105 -11.04 4.39 16.10
C PRO A 105 -10.15 3.78 15.01
N GLU A 106 -10.46 2.59 14.52
CA GLU A 106 -9.72 1.90 13.47
C GLU A 106 -10.40 1.99 12.10
N SER A 107 -11.48 2.77 11.97
CA SER A 107 -12.11 3.04 10.68
C SER A 107 -11.27 3.95 9.80
N TYR A 108 -11.51 3.91 8.50
CA TYR A 108 -10.90 4.82 7.55
C TYR A 108 -11.82 5.07 6.35
N GLN A 109 -11.56 6.19 5.69
CA GLN A 109 -12.05 6.50 4.36
C GLN A 109 -10.85 6.66 3.42
N MET A 110 -10.90 6.06 2.24
CA MET A 110 -9.93 6.28 1.18
C MET A 110 -10.67 6.78 -0.07
N LYS A 111 -10.25 7.93 -0.56
CA LYS A 111 -10.80 8.54 -1.77
C LYS A 111 -9.73 8.71 -2.82
N VAL A 112 -9.96 8.17 -4.00
CA VAL A 112 -9.10 8.30 -5.18
C VAL A 112 -9.81 9.14 -6.21
N THR A 113 -9.16 10.19 -6.67
CA THR A 113 -9.63 11.09 -7.74
C THR A 113 -8.49 11.32 -8.73
N GLY A 114 -8.74 11.91 -9.87
CA GLY A 114 -7.68 12.26 -10.84
C GLY A 114 -6.60 13.21 -10.29
N ASP A 115 -6.90 13.95 -9.21
CA ASP A 115 -5.97 14.90 -8.58
C ASP A 115 -5.06 14.26 -7.51
N GLY A 116 -5.47 13.12 -6.92
CA GLY A 116 -4.72 12.48 -5.84
C GLY A 116 -5.50 11.43 -5.07
N ILE A 117 -4.89 10.95 -4.00
CA ILE A 117 -5.46 9.99 -3.04
C ILE A 117 -5.53 10.66 -1.67
N THR A 118 -6.64 10.54 -0.98
CA THR A 118 -6.77 10.96 0.41
C THR A 118 -7.14 9.75 1.27
N ILE A 119 -6.41 9.51 2.35
CA ILE A 119 -6.71 8.49 3.36
C ILE A 119 -6.94 9.21 4.68
N THR A 120 -8.16 9.11 5.19
CA THR A 120 -8.59 9.79 6.42
C THR A 120 -9.07 8.78 7.45
N GLY A 121 -8.74 8.97 8.70
CA GLY A 121 -9.21 8.14 9.81
C GLY A 121 -9.42 8.97 11.08
N PRO A 122 -10.21 8.48 12.06
CA PRO A 122 -10.34 9.15 13.35
C PRO A 122 -9.07 9.06 14.18
N THR A 123 -8.21 8.08 13.89
CA THR A 123 -6.90 7.89 14.52
C THR A 123 -5.84 7.51 13.52
N GLU A 124 -4.57 7.56 13.96
CA GLU A 124 -3.44 7.11 13.13
C GLU A 124 -3.51 5.61 12.80
N ALA A 125 -4.17 4.80 13.64
CA ALA A 125 -4.42 3.39 13.39
C ALA A 125 -5.42 3.20 12.23
N GLY A 126 -6.50 3.97 12.18
CA GLY A 126 -7.44 3.96 11.06
C GLY A 126 -6.75 4.31 9.74
N VAL A 127 -5.95 5.39 9.72
CA VAL A 127 -5.15 5.76 8.54
C VAL A 127 -4.19 4.64 8.13
N PHE A 128 -3.57 3.95 9.10
CA PHE A 128 -2.69 2.81 8.81
C PHE A 128 -3.43 1.67 8.09
N TYR A 129 -4.68 1.35 8.48
CA TYR A 129 -5.47 0.34 7.78
C TYR A 129 -5.90 0.80 6.38
N GLY A 130 -6.17 2.07 6.18
CA GLY A 130 -6.36 2.64 4.86
C GLY A 130 -5.12 2.49 3.97
N ILE A 131 -3.91 2.69 4.55
CA ILE A 131 -2.64 2.43 3.87
C ILE A 131 -2.49 0.95 3.49
N GLN A 132 -2.88 0.00 4.36
CA GLN A 132 -2.84 -1.43 4.03
C GLN A 132 -3.81 -1.77 2.88
N SER A 133 -4.95 -1.11 2.81
CA SER A 133 -5.90 -1.29 1.71
C SER A 133 -5.37 -0.72 0.39
N LEU A 134 -4.73 0.44 0.42
CA LEU A 134 -4.01 0.96 -0.75
C LEU A 134 -2.89 0.00 -1.18
N ARG A 135 -2.06 -0.48 -0.24
CA ARG A 135 -0.98 -1.45 -0.51
C ARG A 135 -1.50 -2.70 -1.22
N LYS A 136 -2.62 -3.28 -0.73
CA LYS A 136 -3.23 -4.49 -1.30
C LYS A 136 -3.84 -4.28 -2.68
N SER A 137 -4.27 -3.06 -2.98
CA SER A 137 -4.86 -2.74 -4.29
C SER A 137 -3.83 -2.62 -5.41
N LEU A 138 -2.54 -2.44 -5.07
CA LEU A 138 -1.49 -2.26 -6.06
C LEU A 138 -1.14 -3.56 -6.77
N PRO A 139 -0.97 -3.54 -8.10
CA PRO A 139 -0.39 -4.67 -8.82
C PRO A 139 1.11 -4.79 -8.49
N VAL A 140 1.66 -5.99 -8.67
CA VAL A 140 3.11 -6.19 -8.62
C VAL A 140 3.71 -5.73 -9.96
N ALA A 141 4.13 -4.47 -10.01
CA ALA A 141 4.51 -3.80 -11.27
C ALA A 141 5.79 -2.97 -11.11
N VAL A 142 6.94 -3.64 -11.05
CA VAL A 142 8.22 -2.95 -10.91
C VAL A 142 8.52 -2.08 -12.13
N GLY A 143 8.76 -0.78 -11.88
CA GLY A 143 9.18 0.19 -12.91
C GLY A 143 8.05 0.84 -13.72
N ALA A 144 6.81 0.34 -13.66
CA ALA A 144 5.67 0.93 -14.35
C ALA A 144 4.98 2.04 -13.54
N ASP A 145 4.25 2.92 -14.22
CA ASP A 145 3.25 3.78 -13.59
C ASP A 145 1.96 2.98 -13.40
N ILE A 146 1.26 3.21 -12.27
CA ILE A 146 0.05 2.49 -11.92
C ILE A 146 -1.14 3.42 -12.06
N ALA A 147 -2.15 3.01 -12.85
CA ALA A 147 -3.43 3.69 -12.88
C ALA A 147 -4.25 3.28 -11.65
N MET A 148 -4.74 4.28 -10.93
CA MET A 148 -5.60 4.11 -9.77
C MET A 148 -7.00 4.61 -10.13
N PRO A 149 -7.95 3.74 -10.48
CA PRO A 149 -9.32 4.15 -10.81
C PRO A 149 -9.96 4.97 -9.69
N ALA A 150 -10.79 5.93 -10.09
CA ALA A 150 -11.51 6.76 -9.11
C ALA A 150 -12.46 5.89 -8.27
N VAL A 151 -12.34 5.98 -6.96
CA VAL A 151 -13.09 5.16 -6.00
C VAL A 151 -13.22 5.88 -4.66
N GLU A 152 -14.28 5.59 -3.94
CA GLU A 152 -14.42 5.90 -2.51
C GLU A 152 -14.61 4.59 -1.74
N ILE A 153 -13.77 4.37 -0.73
CA ILE A 153 -13.77 3.20 0.14
C ILE A 153 -14.01 3.68 1.56
N ASN A 154 -15.05 3.13 2.21
CA ASN A 154 -15.32 3.32 3.62
C ASN A 154 -15.22 1.96 4.31
N ASP A 155 -14.38 1.88 5.35
CA ASP A 155 -14.17 0.63 6.06
C ASP A 155 -13.99 0.84 7.55
N ALA A 156 -14.44 -0.13 8.31
CA ALA A 156 -14.25 -0.22 9.75
C ALA A 156 -14.16 -1.69 10.15
N PRO A 157 -13.17 -2.09 10.96
CA PRO A 157 -13.07 -3.47 11.39
C PRO A 157 -14.28 -3.89 12.21
N ARG A 158 -14.85 -5.05 11.87
CA ARG A 158 -16.01 -5.63 12.57
C ARG A 158 -15.70 -6.06 14.00
N PHE A 159 -14.45 -6.53 14.25
CA PHE A 159 -14.03 -7.04 15.55
C PHE A 159 -12.88 -6.19 16.11
N GLY A 160 -12.97 -5.83 17.37
CA GLY A 160 -11.92 -5.08 18.07
C GLY A 160 -10.66 -5.90 18.37
N TYR A 161 -10.77 -7.23 18.44
CA TYR A 161 -9.64 -8.15 18.58
C TYR A 161 -9.44 -8.94 17.28
N ARG A 162 -8.32 -8.77 16.62
CA ARG A 162 -7.94 -9.46 15.39
C ARG A 162 -6.48 -9.87 15.54
N GLY A 163 -6.26 -11.08 16.02
CA GLY A 163 -4.92 -11.54 16.39
C GLY A 163 -4.55 -12.87 15.79
N ALA A 164 -3.25 -13.13 15.80
CA ALA A 164 -2.70 -14.43 15.51
C ALA A 164 -1.68 -14.83 16.58
N HIS A 165 -1.60 -16.13 16.82
CA HIS A 165 -0.65 -16.73 17.75
C HIS A 165 0.60 -17.15 17.00
N PHE A 166 1.77 -16.86 17.60
CA PHE A 166 3.06 -17.21 17.04
C PHE A 166 3.94 -17.86 18.11
N ASP A 167 4.27 -19.14 17.94
CA ASP A 167 5.02 -19.94 18.88
C ASP A 167 6.50 -20.03 18.45
N THR A 168 7.36 -19.30 19.16
CA THR A 168 8.80 -19.31 18.95
C THR A 168 9.53 -20.16 19.98
N SER A 169 8.80 -20.74 20.95
CA SER A 169 9.36 -21.62 21.96
C SER A 169 9.60 -23.04 21.43
N ARG A 170 8.57 -23.66 20.80
CA ARG A 170 8.67 -25.00 20.24
C ARG A 170 9.53 -25.05 18.97
N HIS A 171 9.53 -23.97 18.21
CA HIS A 171 10.40 -23.81 17.05
C HIS A 171 11.07 -22.44 17.07
N PHE A 172 12.38 -22.41 16.86
CA PHE A 172 13.12 -21.14 16.80
C PHE A 172 12.88 -20.43 15.47
N PHE A 173 12.60 -19.13 15.55
CA PHE A 173 12.51 -18.23 14.40
C PHE A 173 13.48 -17.06 14.59
N THR A 174 14.09 -16.64 13.52
CA THR A 174 14.94 -15.44 13.49
C THR A 174 14.13 -14.16 13.66
N VAL A 175 14.80 -13.08 14.01
CA VAL A 175 14.17 -11.76 14.13
C VAL A 175 13.51 -11.32 12.81
N ASP A 176 14.11 -11.65 11.65
CA ASP A 176 13.59 -11.24 10.35
C ASP A 176 12.35 -12.05 9.95
N GLU A 177 12.28 -13.32 10.30
CA GLU A 177 11.06 -14.13 10.13
C GLU A 177 9.93 -13.59 11.01
N ILE A 178 10.21 -13.18 12.26
CA ILE A 178 9.21 -12.56 13.13
C ILE A 178 8.72 -11.23 12.57
N LYS A 179 9.61 -10.38 12.05
CA LYS A 179 9.22 -9.13 11.37
C LYS A 179 8.33 -9.39 10.16
N THR A 180 8.67 -10.40 9.35
CA THR A 180 7.86 -10.83 8.21
C THR A 180 6.46 -11.25 8.66
N TYR A 181 6.37 -12.02 9.76
CA TYR A 181 5.08 -12.42 10.32
C TYR A 181 4.24 -11.22 10.79
N ILE A 182 4.87 -10.24 11.45
CA ILE A 182 4.21 -9.00 11.87
C ILE A 182 3.71 -8.20 10.65
N ASP A 183 4.52 -8.10 9.59
CA ASP A 183 4.12 -7.40 8.37
C ASP A 183 2.93 -8.10 7.69
N MET A 184 2.90 -9.44 7.69
CA MET A 184 1.77 -10.21 7.19
C MET A 184 0.50 -10.00 8.02
N GLN A 185 0.62 -9.91 9.37
CA GLN A 185 -0.51 -9.55 10.21
C GLN A 185 -1.04 -8.15 9.89
N ALA A 186 -0.14 -7.17 9.73
CA ALA A 186 -0.50 -5.81 9.34
C ALA A 186 -1.21 -5.78 7.99
N LEU A 187 -0.72 -6.52 7.00
CA LEU A 187 -1.33 -6.64 5.67
C LEU A 187 -2.78 -7.16 5.75
N HIS A 188 -3.08 -8.06 6.68
CA HIS A 188 -4.42 -8.59 6.91
C HIS A 188 -5.23 -7.82 7.97
N ASN A 189 -4.84 -6.59 8.28
CA ASN A 189 -5.51 -5.70 9.23
C ASN A 189 -5.65 -6.29 10.64
N MET A 190 -4.72 -7.17 11.05
CA MET A 190 -4.66 -7.70 12.42
C MET A 190 -4.04 -6.66 13.36
N ASN A 191 -4.49 -6.62 14.62
CA ASN A 191 -4.06 -5.63 15.61
C ASN A 191 -3.50 -6.24 16.90
N ARG A 192 -3.36 -7.57 16.97
CA ARG A 192 -2.81 -8.29 18.13
C ARG A 192 -1.87 -9.39 17.69
N LEU A 193 -0.67 -9.39 18.26
CA LEU A 193 0.27 -10.50 18.19
C LEU A 193 0.27 -11.21 19.54
N HIS A 194 -0.17 -12.48 19.58
CA HIS A 194 0.04 -13.33 20.73
C HIS A 194 1.35 -14.09 20.52
N TRP A 195 2.41 -13.56 21.10
CA TRP A 195 3.75 -14.14 20.96
C TRP A 195 4.07 -15.07 22.11
N HIS A 196 4.11 -16.40 21.84
CA HIS A 196 4.54 -17.43 22.76
C HIS A 196 6.07 -17.56 22.68
N ILE A 197 6.75 -16.99 23.66
CA ILE A 197 8.21 -16.78 23.62
C ILE A 197 9.00 -17.73 24.53
N THR A 198 8.35 -18.33 25.53
CA THR A 198 8.98 -19.17 26.53
C THR A 198 8.12 -20.36 26.87
N ASP A 199 8.73 -21.55 26.89
CA ASP A 199 8.13 -22.81 27.34
C ASP A 199 9.26 -23.81 27.74
N ASP A 200 8.91 -25.06 28.04
CA ASP A 200 9.87 -26.10 28.39
C ASP A 200 10.84 -26.46 27.25
N GLN A 201 10.37 -26.41 25.99
CA GLN A 201 11.19 -26.72 24.81
C GLN A 201 12.15 -25.58 24.44
N GLY A 202 11.89 -24.35 24.87
CA GLY A 202 12.75 -23.21 24.53
C GLY A 202 12.42 -21.95 25.30
N TRP A 203 13.47 -21.38 25.89
CA TRP A 203 13.42 -20.09 26.54
C TRP A 203 14.10 -19.05 25.65
N ARG A 204 13.33 -18.12 25.09
CA ARG A 204 13.84 -17.14 24.11
C ARG A 204 14.01 -15.73 24.70
N MET A 205 13.87 -15.59 26.01
CA MET A 205 14.01 -14.32 26.71
C MET A 205 15.27 -14.33 27.58
N GLU A 206 16.13 -13.32 27.37
CA GLU A 206 17.27 -13.10 28.25
C GLU A 206 16.81 -12.66 29.66
N ILE A 207 17.29 -13.30 30.68
CA ILE A 207 17.09 -12.89 32.09
C ILE A 207 18.41 -12.33 32.60
N LYS A 208 18.56 -11.01 32.63
CA LYS A 208 19.80 -10.33 33.03
C LYS A 208 20.30 -10.69 34.40
N LYS A 209 19.37 -11.05 35.33
CA LYS A 209 19.73 -11.49 36.71
C LYS A 209 20.33 -12.89 36.74
N TYR A 210 20.06 -13.71 35.74
CA TYR A 210 20.55 -15.08 35.62
C TYR A 210 21.14 -15.32 34.22
N PRO A 211 22.26 -14.66 33.90
CA PRO A 211 22.92 -14.89 32.62
C PRO A 211 23.50 -16.31 32.62
N LYS A 212 23.33 -17.02 31.52
CA LYS A 212 23.98 -18.33 31.32
C LYS A 212 25.43 -18.15 30.93
#